data_62cee2c395f05ca519aef0903489f502
#
_entry.id   62cee2c395f05ca519aef0903489f502
#
_cell.length_a   1.000
_cell.length_b   1.000
_cell.length_c   1.000
_cell.angle_alpha   90.00
_cell.angle_beta   90.00
_cell.angle_gamma   90.00
#
_symmetry.space_group_name_H-M   'P 1'
#
loop_
_entity.id
_entity.type
_entity.pdbx_description
1 polymer ?
#
loop_
_entity_poly.entity_id
_entity_poly.type
_entity_poly.pdbx_seq_one_letter_code
_entity_poly.pdbx_strand_id
1 'polypeptide(L)'
;MPFLLSYTRKPIDSVYYDPRLAYSVHFAVSLDGHSFTALNHNSGVLFAKATENADGSLNPKTLKEPFSYADCDGLFTLAALRFGGDGEDDPEAAAGQGCKAFLFHTKDFLEFDDGEEISIEKYREVTSSGPNPALAELSRSIEGAVPGNVLEIPQSVYDRLCKKLGERVNTEIIIEDSGNEPVSLVTATSKSDLEKKLEDIKATALYSDGTTASKKIDWDLSSLAFGKKGSQTLKGTVHQQHFEFPMARDRADPCMCKWGEKYYFIATNDADQNHTLYIREADSIPGLVNAPETLLLDSTSFDGIGGLLWAPEFHEINGQLYIFHAATPGEFFWEESHIMCLKKGGNPTSRADWSAPKRICRDDGSDICEAGKEITLDMTCFPWEGEYYVIWSQRQFLPKDLGAWLYIAKLNDKEPWKLASEPVVLSKPDYGWANNHTFVDEGPFALLRDDRLFITFSSAAVDTSYVVGLLQIKKGQNLLDRKNWKKTGYPLLTSRSMPGEFGTGHNAYVIDDDGEIWNTYHARPGIDAPRSSGVRRVHFDCDGEPVLDLTEDKDLKAELKKVEIKVVL
;
A
#
# COMPACT_ATOMS: atom_id res chain seq x y z
N MET A 1 -23.36 16.95 19.07
CA MET A 1 -23.03 15.89 18.08
C MET A 1 -21.83 16.35 17.28
N PRO A 2 -20.94 15.46 16.84
CA PRO A 2 -19.82 15.84 15.99
C PRO A 2 -20.25 16.23 14.58
N PHE A 3 -19.32 16.77 13.82
CA PHE A 3 -19.56 17.36 12.51
C PHE A 3 -18.58 16.78 11.47
N LEU A 4 -19.06 16.63 10.23
CA LEU A 4 -18.31 16.27 9.04
C LEU A 4 -18.33 17.44 8.06
N LEU A 5 -17.16 17.90 7.64
CA LEU A 5 -16.98 18.81 6.52
C LEU A 5 -16.64 18.02 5.27
N SER A 6 -17.48 18.15 4.23
CA SER A 6 -17.18 17.65 2.88
C SER A 6 -16.60 18.80 2.05
N TYR A 7 -15.48 18.56 1.35
CA TYR A 7 -14.80 19.59 0.57
C TYR A 7 -14.03 18.98 -0.59
N THR A 8 -13.67 19.80 -1.56
CA THR A 8 -12.63 19.52 -2.55
C THR A 8 -11.43 20.41 -2.29
N ARG A 9 -10.37 20.26 -3.09
CA ARG A 9 -9.18 21.10 -2.95
C ARG A 9 -8.95 21.92 -4.21
N LYS A 10 -8.19 23.02 -4.04
CA LYS A 10 -7.64 23.75 -5.17
C LYS A 10 -6.41 23.03 -5.69
N PRO A 11 -6.22 22.92 -7.00
CA PRO A 11 -4.98 22.41 -7.57
C PRO A 11 -3.88 23.49 -7.45
N ILE A 12 -3.21 23.51 -6.29
CA ILE A 12 -2.25 24.56 -5.91
C ILE A 12 -0.80 24.20 -6.18
N ASP A 13 -0.51 22.92 -6.33
CA ASP A 13 0.80 22.42 -6.73
C ASP A 13 0.68 21.04 -7.41
N SER A 14 1.61 20.72 -8.28
CA SER A 14 1.62 19.48 -9.07
C SER A 14 2.18 18.27 -8.30
N VAL A 15 2.67 18.44 -7.09
CA VAL A 15 3.25 17.34 -6.30
C VAL A 15 2.18 16.61 -5.50
N TYR A 16 1.30 17.38 -4.84
CA TYR A 16 0.31 16.84 -3.91
C TYR A 16 -1.14 17.01 -4.38
N TYR A 17 -1.40 18.04 -5.18
CA TYR A 17 -2.75 18.52 -5.49
C TYR A 17 -2.90 18.88 -6.96
N ASP A 18 -2.42 18.02 -7.84
CA ASP A 18 -2.83 18.11 -9.24
C ASP A 18 -4.35 17.98 -9.39
N PRO A 19 -4.94 18.47 -10.48
CA PRO A 19 -6.39 18.53 -10.63
C PRO A 19 -7.12 17.22 -10.34
N ARG A 20 -6.58 16.07 -10.74
CA ARG A 20 -7.22 14.76 -10.51
C ARG A 20 -7.27 14.37 -9.04
N LEU A 21 -6.26 14.75 -8.27
CA LEU A 21 -6.22 14.50 -6.83
C LEU A 21 -7.02 15.55 -6.06
N ALA A 22 -6.92 16.82 -6.47
CA ALA A 22 -7.60 17.95 -5.85
C ALA A 22 -9.13 17.88 -6.02
N TYR A 23 -9.60 17.52 -7.22
CA TYR A 23 -11.01 17.39 -7.55
C TYR A 23 -11.55 15.98 -7.25
N SER A 24 -11.41 15.59 -6.01
CA SER A 24 -12.02 14.44 -5.35
C SER A 24 -12.68 14.91 -4.05
N VAL A 25 -13.51 14.09 -3.43
CA VAL A 25 -14.14 14.45 -2.16
C VAL A 25 -13.22 14.12 -1.00
N HIS A 26 -12.96 15.13 -0.19
CA HIS A 26 -12.16 15.08 1.03
C HIS A 26 -13.08 15.27 2.24
N PHE A 27 -12.66 14.75 3.39
CA PHE A 27 -13.39 14.89 4.64
C PHE A 27 -12.52 15.46 5.75
N ALA A 28 -13.15 16.28 6.59
CA ALA A 28 -12.59 16.69 7.87
C ALA A 28 -13.66 16.58 8.95
N VAL A 29 -13.27 16.30 10.18
CA VAL A 29 -14.18 16.08 11.30
C VAL A 29 -13.94 17.08 12.43
N SER A 30 -15.00 17.36 13.20
CA SER A 30 -14.96 18.27 14.35
C SER A 30 -15.90 17.79 15.46
N LEU A 31 -15.51 17.99 16.72
CA LEU A 31 -16.39 17.78 17.89
C LEU A 31 -17.19 19.02 18.27
N ASP A 32 -16.69 20.21 17.93
CA ASP A 32 -17.25 21.51 18.36
C ASP A 32 -17.88 22.30 17.22
N GLY A 33 -17.75 21.83 15.97
CA GLY A 33 -18.23 22.53 14.76
C GLY A 33 -17.39 23.75 14.36
N HIS A 34 -16.25 24.00 15.04
CA HIS A 34 -15.38 25.15 14.81
C HIS A 34 -13.97 24.74 14.37
N SER A 35 -13.42 23.71 15.02
CA SER A 35 -12.07 23.22 14.74
C SER A 35 -12.16 21.90 13.99
N PHE A 36 -11.76 21.90 12.72
CA PHE A 36 -11.80 20.70 11.86
C PHE A 36 -10.42 20.09 11.65
N THR A 37 -10.33 18.78 11.78
CA THR A 37 -9.13 17.97 11.48
C THR A 37 -9.36 17.23 10.17
N ALA A 38 -8.49 17.47 9.18
CA ALA A 38 -8.52 16.75 7.91
C ALA A 38 -8.23 15.26 8.11
N LEU A 39 -8.98 14.42 7.42
CA LEU A 39 -8.79 12.97 7.40
C LEU A 39 -7.90 12.54 6.22
N ASN A 40 -7.41 11.30 6.27
CA ASN A 40 -6.64 10.65 5.20
C ASN A 40 -5.44 11.51 4.72
N HIS A 41 -4.65 12.07 5.65
CA HIS A 41 -3.53 12.99 5.33
C HIS A 41 -3.95 14.17 4.44
N ASN A 42 -5.21 14.62 4.57
CA ASN A 42 -5.80 15.62 3.69
C ASN A 42 -5.82 15.20 2.20
N SER A 43 -5.95 13.89 1.93
CA SER A 43 -6.14 13.30 0.61
C SER A 43 -7.62 12.94 0.38
N GLY A 44 -8.02 12.75 -0.88
CA GLY A 44 -9.39 12.38 -1.23
C GLY A 44 -9.78 11.00 -0.70
N VAL A 45 -11.07 10.83 -0.42
CA VAL A 45 -11.68 9.56 0.02
C VAL A 45 -12.67 9.03 -1.02
N LEU A 46 -13.36 9.91 -1.75
CA LEU A 46 -14.21 9.53 -2.86
C LEU A 46 -13.68 10.16 -4.16
N PHE A 47 -13.34 9.30 -5.12
CA PHE A 47 -12.92 9.66 -6.47
C PHE A 47 -13.95 9.18 -7.49
N ALA A 48 -14.17 9.97 -8.55
CA ALA A 48 -14.94 9.48 -9.68
C ALA A 48 -14.17 8.37 -10.41
N LYS A 49 -14.91 7.36 -10.87
CA LYS A 49 -14.38 6.37 -11.81
C LYS A 49 -14.39 6.91 -13.22
N ALA A 50 -13.34 6.63 -13.97
CA ALA A 50 -13.30 6.86 -15.42
C ALA A 50 -14.39 6.05 -16.11
N THR A 51 -14.94 6.59 -17.18
CA THR A 51 -15.83 5.85 -18.09
C THR A 51 -15.01 5.17 -19.18
N GLU A 52 -15.45 4.00 -19.62
CA GLU A 52 -14.77 3.24 -20.67
C GLU A 52 -15.38 3.54 -22.06
N ASN A 53 -14.53 3.91 -23.00
CA ASN A 53 -14.92 4.13 -24.40
C ASN A 53 -15.08 2.78 -25.13
N ALA A 54 -15.73 2.79 -26.30
CA ALA A 54 -15.94 1.59 -27.10
C ALA A 54 -14.63 0.89 -27.56
N ASP A 55 -13.52 1.61 -27.60
CA ASP A 55 -12.19 1.09 -27.92
C ASP A 55 -11.40 0.59 -26.70
N GLY A 56 -12.02 0.55 -25.51
CA GLY A 56 -11.42 0.12 -24.26
C GLY A 56 -10.60 1.19 -23.53
N SER A 57 -10.39 2.36 -24.15
CA SER A 57 -9.69 3.46 -23.47
C SER A 57 -10.54 4.06 -22.35
N LEU A 58 -9.88 4.56 -21.33
CA LEU A 58 -10.51 5.20 -20.19
C LEU A 58 -10.63 6.72 -20.41
N ASN A 59 -11.79 7.26 -20.04
CA ASN A 59 -12.08 8.68 -20.05
C ASN A 59 -12.13 9.17 -18.60
N PRO A 60 -11.09 9.85 -18.08
CA PRO A 60 -10.96 10.19 -16.67
C PRO A 60 -12.02 11.19 -16.21
N LYS A 61 -12.40 11.10 -14.95
CA LYS A 61 -13.42 11.92 -14.31
C LYS A 61 -12.94 12.49 -12.99
N THR A 62 -13.52 13.62 -12.60
CA THR A 62 -13.28 14.31 -11.32
C THR A 62 -14.61 14.70 -10.66
N LEU A 63 -14.58 15.02 -9.37
CA LEU A 63 -15.74 15.46 -8.60
C LEU A 63 -15.47 16.86 -8.03
N LYS A 64 -16.51 17.72 -8.10
CA LYS A 64 -16.52 19.04 -7.47
C LYS A 64 -17.82 19.27 -6.72
N GLU A 65 -17.83 20.29 -5.87
CA GLU A 65 -18.99 20.79 -5.15
C GLU A 65 -19.73 19.67 -4.35
N PRO A 66 -19.02 18.97 -3.44
CA PRO A 66 -19.64 17.90 -2.65
C PRO A 66 -20.64 18.48 -1.64
N PHE A 67 -21.77 17.80 -1.47
CA PHE A 67 -22.78 18.15 -0.49
C PHE A 67 -23.32 16.89 0.20
N SER A 68 -23.03 16.73 1.47
CA SER A 68 -23.46 15.58 2.27
C SER A 68 -24.72 15.88 3.04
N TYR A 69 -25.66 14.92 3.08
CA TYR A 69 -26.89 15.02 3.90
C TYR A 69 -27.31 13.64 4.44
N ALA A 70 -28.06 13.66 5.54
CA ALA A 70 -28.64 12.43 6.09
C ALA A 70 -29.93 12.09 5.35
N ASP A 71 -30.10 10.81 5.02
CA ASP A 71 -31.32 10.26 4.45
C ASP A 71 -32.29 9.80 5.54
N CYS A 72 -33.56 9.58 5.20
CA CYS A 72 -34.63 9.19 6.13
C CYS A 72 -34.42 7.80 6.77
N ASP A 73 -33.60 6.93 6.14
CA ASP A 73 -33.38 5.54 6.60
C ASP A 73 -32.07 5.35 7.40
N GLY A 74 -31.45 6.45 7.89
CA GLY A 74 -30.18 6.39 8.64
C GLY A 74 -28.96 6.14 7.77
N LEU A 75 -29.12 6.26 6.45
CA LEU A 75 -28.05 6.33 5.47
C LEU A 75 -27.64 7.78 5.24
N PHE A 76 -26.50 7.95 4.61
CA PHE A 76 -26.02 9.25 4.16
C PHE A 76 -25.94 9.26 2.65
N THR A 77 -26.16 10.42 2.08
CA THR A 77 -26.02 10.66 0.66
C THR A 77 -25.06 11.83 0.45
N LEU A 78 -24.16 11.67 -0.51
CA LEU A 78 -23.27 12.71 -0.98
C LEU A 78 -23.63 13.06 -2.42
N ALA A 79 -24.09 14.29 -2.65
CA ALA A 79 -24.30 14.84 -3.97
C ALA A 79 -22.99 15.51 -4.46
N ALA A 80 -22.61 15.30 -5.72
CA ALA A 80 -21.44 15.95 -6.32
C ALA A 80 -21.62 16.17 -7.81
N LEU A 81 -20.91 17.14 -8.37
CA LEU A 81 -20.83 17.38 -9.80
C LEU A 81 -19.62 16.65 -10.38
N ARG A 82 -19.85 15.82 -11.43
CA ARG A 82 -18.80 15.13 -12.18
C ARG A 82 -18.37 15.97 -13.37
N PHE A 83 -17.06 16.14 -13.50
CA PHE A 83 -16.38 16.84 -14.58
C PHE A 83 -15.43 15.90 -15.33
N GLY A 84 -14.78 16.38 -16.38
CA GLY A 84 -13.67 15.69 -17.06
C GLY A 84 -12.44 15.56 -16.17
N GLY A 85 -11.41 14.88 -16.66
CA GLY A 85 -10.26 14.42 -15.89
C GLY A 85 -9.50 15.47 -15.09
N ASP A 86 -9.34 16.66 -15.66
CA ASP A 86 -8.61 17.76 -14.99
C ASP A 86 -9.56 18.88 -14.55
N GLY A 87 -10.83 18.52 -14.33
CA GLY A 87 -11.88 19.45 -13.91
C GLY A 87 -12.46 20.28 -15.04
N GLU A 88 -12.18 19.91 -16.27
CA GLU A 88 -12.75 20.47 -17.49
C GLU A 88 -14.19 20.00 -17.69
N ASP A 89 -14.86 20.52 -18.71
CA ASP A 89 -16.20 20.08 -19.07
C ASP A 89 -16.22 18.55 -19.32
N ASP A 90 -17.21 17.86 -18.73
CA ASP A 90 -17.43 16.44 -18.97
C ASP A 90 -17.94 16.25 -20.42
N PRO A 91 -17.19 15.57 -21.31
CA PRO A 91 -17.62 15.38 -22.70
C PRO A 91 -18.90 14.54 -22.83
N GLU A 92 -19.33 13.87 -21.77
CA GLU A 92 -20.58 13.11 -21.72
C GLU A 92 -21.76 13.93 -21.18
N ALA A 93 -21.53 15.18 -20.74
CA ALA A 93 -22.60 16.06 -20.29
C ALA A 93 -23.47 16.53 -21.47
N ALA A 94 -24.73 16.88 -21.20
CA ALA A 94 -25.60 17.48 -22.17
C ALA A 94 -25.02 18.83 -22.66
N ALA A 95 -25.30 19.18 -23.91
CA ALA A 95 -24.79 20.39 -24.54
C ALA A 95 -25.06 21.64 -23.67
N GLY A 96 -24.00 22.35 -23.35
CA GLY A 96 -24.03 23.57 -22.55
C GLY A 96 -24.13 23.37 -21.02
N GLN A 97 -24.11 22.14 -20.51
CA GLN A 97 -24.11 21.87 -19.07
C GLN A 97 -22.71 21.78 -18.46
N GLY A 98 -21.72 21.30 -19.20
CA GLY A 98 -20.32 21.18 -18.77
C GLY A 98 -20.04 20.13 -17.70
N CYS A 99 -21.10 19.61 -17.00
CA CYS A 99 -20.96 18.60 -15.95
C CYS A 99 -22.22 17.72 -15.87
N LYS A 100 -22.09 16.60 -15.15
CA LYS A 100 -23.20 15.75 -14.71
C LYS A 100 -23.30 15.77 -13.19
N ALA A 101 -24.46 15.48 -12.63
CA ALA A 101 -24.68 15.40 -11.20
C ALA A 101 -24.91 13.95 -10.75
N PHE A 102 -24.35 13.59 -9.59
CA PHE A 102 -24.44 12.25 -9.04
C PHE A 102 -24.82 12.29 -7.56
N LEU A 103 -25.53 11.25 -7.11
CA LEU A 103 -25.73 10.91 -5.70
C LEU A 103 -24.97 9.63 -5.40
N PHE A 104 -24.18 9.64 -4.35
CA PHE A 104 -23.45 8.50 -3.82
C PHE A 104 -24.00 8.16 -2.44
N HIS A 105 -24.41 6.90 -2.23
CA HIS A 105 -24.95 6.47 -0.95
C HIS A 105 -23.86 5.81 -0.10
N THR A 106 -23.91 6.07 1.20
CA THR A 106 -22.94 5.55 2.16
C THR A 106 -23.57 5.35 3.54
N LYS A 107 -22.96 4.47 4.34
CA LYS A 107 -23.32 4.28 5.75
C LYS A 107 -22.43 5.06 6.71
N ASP A 108 -21.18 5.31 6.30
CA ASP A 108 -20.14 5.80 7.20
C ASP A 108 -19.09 6.73 6.51
N PHE A 109 -19.34 7.14 5.27
CA PHE A 109 -18.43 7.96 4.46
C PHE A 109 -17.05 7.33 4.13
N LEU A 110 -16.95 6.00 4.28
CA LEU A 110 -15.75 5.23 3.91
C LEU A 110 -15.95 4.47 2.60
N GLU A 111 -17.13 3.91 2.43
CA GLU A 111 -17.51 3.17 1.24
C GLU A 111 -18.75 3.80 0.61
N PHE A 112 -18.71 3.91 -0.71
CA PHE A 112 -19.79 4.50 -1.49
C PHE A 112 -20.19 3.51 -2.58
N ASP A 113 -21.46 3.59 -3.01
CA ASP A 113 -21.92 2.90 -4.21
C ASP A 113 -21.31 3.54 -5.49
N ASP A 114 -21.63 3.00 -6.66
CA ASP A 114 -21.12 3.51 -7.94
C ASP A 114 -21.73 4.87 -8.36
N GLY A 115 -22.67 5.38 -7.58
CA GLY A 115 -23.35 6.66 -7.79
C GLY A 115 -24.50 6.60 -8.82
N GLU A 116 -25.59 7.29 -8.49
CA GLU A 116 -26.76 7.48 -9.35
C GLU A 116 -26.68 8.82 -10.06
N GLU A 117 -26.80 8.84 -11.41
CA GLU A 117 -26.88 10.09 -12.18
C GLU A 117 -28.24 10.75 -11.96
N ILE A 118 -28.23 12.03 -11.59
CA ILE A 118 -29.43 12.85 -11.40
C ILE A 118 -29.40 14.09 -12.30
N SER A 119 -30.55 14.78 -12.44
CA SER A 119 -30.57 16.05 -13.16
C SER A 119 -29.87 17.17 -12.38
N ILE A 120 -29.34 18.17 -13.10
CA ILE A 120 -28.74 19.38 -12.48
C ILE A 120 -29.77 20.14 -11.65
N GLU A 121 -31.05 20.15 -12.06
CA GLU A 121 -32.13 20.73 -11.28
C GLU A 121 -32.31 20.03 -9.93
N LYS A 122 -32.28 18.67 -9.92
CA LYS A 122 -32.37 17.88 -8.70
C LYS A 122 -31.16 18.13 -7.79
N TYR A 123 -29.95 18.20 -8.37
CA TYR A 123 -28.75 18.57 -7.61
C TYR A 123 -28.93 19.94 -6.93
N ARG A 124 -29.39 20.97 -7.66
CA ARG A 124 -29.65 22.30 -7.11
C ARG A 124 -30.73 22.29 -6.01
N GLU A 125 -31.77 21.45 -6.17
CA GLU A 125 -32.80 21.28 -5.15
C GLU A 125 -32.20 20.75 -3.84
N VAL A 126 -31.42 19.64 -3.88
CA VAL A 126 -30.84 19.03 -2.67
C VAL A 126 -29.75 19.88 -2.04
N THR A 127 -29.04 20.72 -2.83
CA THR A 127 -28.00 21.63 -2.34
C THR A 127 -28.49 23.04 -2.05
N SER A 128 -29.82 23.29 -2.15
CA SER A 128 -30.42 24.64 -2.02
C SER A 128 -30.24 25.30 -0.65
N SER A 129 -29.92 24.51 0.39
CA SER A 129 -29.55 25.04 1.71
C SER A 129 -28.21 25.76 1.74
N GLY A 130 -27.44 25.72 0.63
CA GLY A 130 -26.24 26.46 0.30
C GLY A 130 -25.09 26.38 1.34
N PRO A 131 -23.86 26.64 0.93
CA PRO A 131 -22.76 26.71 1.89
C PRO A 131 -23.00 27.88 2.86
N ASN A 132 -22.99 27.57 4.15
CA ASN A 132 -23.01 28.59 5.19
C ASN A 132 -21.74 29.49 5.03
N PRO A 133 -21.86 30.85 4.99
CA PRO A 133 -20.69 31.74 4.89
C PRO A 133 -19.61 31.50 5.96
N ALA A 134 -20.00 31.01 7.15
CA ALA A 134 -19.08 30.56 8.19
C ALA A 134 -18.14 29.44 7.73
N LEU A 135 -18.54 28.61 6.76
CA LEU A 135 -17.72 27.50 6.22
C LEU A 135 -16.45 28.00 5.54
N ALA A 136 -16.47 29.16 4.89
CA ALA A 136 -15.29 29.77 4.27
C ALA A 136 -14.22 30.15 5.31
N GLU A 137 -14.62 30.41 6.55
CA GLU A 137 -13.70 30.71 7.66
C GLU A 137 -13.16 29.42 8.30
N LEU A 138 -13.99 28.41 8.46
CA LEU A 138 -13.64 27.08 8.99
C LEU A 138 -12.65 26.34 8.09
N SER A 139 -12.82 26.43 6.77
CA SER A 139 -11.92 25.79 5.81
C SER A 139 -10.55 26.46 5.65
N ARG A 140 -10.35 27.67 6.20
CA ARG A 140 -9.03 28.33 6.18
C ARG A 140 -7.98 27.61 7.02
N SER A 141 -8.39 26.79 7.99
CA SER A 141 -7.49 25.93 8.76
C SER A 141 -6.99 24.72 7.98
N ILE A 142 -7.64 24.37 6.86
CA ILE A 142 -7.29 23.25 6.00
C ILE A 142 -6.75 23.80 4.68
N GLU A 143 -5.49 23.51 4.41
CA GLU A 143 -4.79 23.99 3.23
C GLU A 143 -5.52 23.68 1.92
N GLY A 144 -5.80 24.72 1.14
CA GLY A 144 -6.40 24.62 -0.19
C GLY A 144 -7.85 24.14 -0.23
N ALA A 145 -8.52 23.97 0.91
CA ALA A 145 -9.90 23.48 0.93
C ALA A 145 -10.88 24.43 0.23
N VAL A 146 -11.74 23.83 -0.61
CA VAL A 146 -12.92 24.47 -1.21
C VAL A 146 -14.13 23.80 -0.59
N PRO A 147 -14.80 24.44 0.40
CA PRO A 147 -15.86 23.79 1.17
C PRO A 147 -17.07 23.47 0.32
N GLY A 148 -17.62 22.27 0.54
CA GLY A 148 -18.98 21.91 0.17
C GLY A 148 -19.95 22.28 1.29
N ASN A 149 -20.17 21.38 2.26
CA ASN A 149 -21.01 21.68 3.41
C ASN A 149 -20.54 20.96 4.68
N VAL A 150 -21.11 21.39 5.82
CA VAL A 150 -20.96 20.72 7.12
C VAL A 150 -22.26 19.97 7.44
N LEU A 151 -22.11 18.71 7.82
CA LEU A 151 -23.17 17.84 8.28
C LEU A 151 -22.94 17.44 9.74
N GLU A 152 -23.97 17.51 10.56
CA GLU A 152 -23.97 16.91 11.88
C GLU A 152 -24.09 15.39 11.77
N ILE A 153 -23.17 14.63 12.39
CA ILE A 153 -23.09 13.16 12.26
C ILE A 153 -23.18 12.48 13.63
N PRO A 154 -23.65 11.23 13.70
CA PRO A 154 -23.60 10.44 14.94
C PRO A 154 -22.17 10.25 15.45
N GLN A 155 -22.00 10.13 16.78
CA GLN A 155 -20.71 9.86 17.40
C GLN A 155 -20.06 8.59 16.84
N SER A 156 -20.85 7.54 16.58
CA SER A 156 -20.35 6.27 16.02
C SER A 156 -19.73 6.44 14.62
N VAL A 157 -20.27 7.32 13.80
CA VAL A 157 -19.73 7.64 12.46
C VAL A 157 -18.42 8.45 12.60
N TYR A 158 -18.41 9.44 13.50
CA TYR A 158 -17.20 10.21 13.81
C TYR A 158 -16.07 9.28 14.28
N ASP A 159 -16.35 8.42 15.27
CA ASP A 159 -15.36 7.48 15.82
C ASP A 159 -14.84 6.52 14.74
N ARG A 160 -15.73 6.05 13.87
CA ARG A 160 -15.40 5.16 12.75
C ARG A 160 -14.46 5.85 11.75
N LEU A 161 -14.77 7.08 11.35
CA LEU A 161 -13.93 7.89 10.46
C LEU A 161 -12.55 8.17 11.06
N CYS A 162 -12.51 8.56 12.34
CA CYS A 162 -11.25 8.80 13.04
C CYS A 162 -10.39 7.54 13.15
N LYS A 163 -10.99 6.37 13.43
CA LYS A 163 -10.27 5.09 13.49
C LYS A 163 -9.71 4.66 12.14
N LYS A 164 -10.43 4.89 11.07
CA LYS A 164 -10.02 4.44 9.73
C LYS A 164 -9.08 5.42 9.03
N LEU A 165 -9.41 6.69 9.04
CA LEU A 165 -8.76 7.74 8.26
C LEU A 165 -8.01 8.80 9.09
N GLY A 166 -8.12 8.73 10.41
CA GLY A 166 -7.39 9.62 11.32
C GLY A 166 -5.93 9.20 11.47
N GLU A 167 -5.14 10.09 12.04
CA GLU A 167 -3.74 9.80 12.34
C GLU A 167 -3.65 8.67 13.38
N ARG A 168 -2.95 7.60 13.02
CA ARG A 168 -2.69 6.46 13.92
C ARG A 168 -1.43 6.70 14.71
N VAL A 169 -1.56 6.66 16.04
CA VAL A 169 -0.45 6.89 16.96
C VAL A 169 -0.54 5.94 18.15
N ASN A 170 0.60 5.51 18.67
CA ASN A 170 0.70 4.77 19.92
C ASN A 170 0.20 5.63 21.09
N THR A 171 -0.76 5.13 21.85
CA THR A 171 -1.39 5.85 22.97
C THR A 171 -1.01 5.28 24.34
N GLU A 172 -0.70 3.98 24.41
CA GLU A 172 -0.39 3.26 25.64
C GLU A 172 0.53 2.07 25.36
N ILE A 173 1.31 1.68 26.37
CA ILE A 173 2.05 0.42 26.41
C ILE A 173 1.55 -0.41 27.58
N ILE A 174 1.11 -1.63 27.29
CA ILE A 174 0.67 -2.62 28.27
C ILE A 174 1.75 -3.69 28.38
N ILE A 175 2.17 -4.02 29.60
CA ILE A 175 3.08 -5.13 29.85
C ILE A 175 2.23 -6.36 30.17
N GLU A 176 2.39 -7.43 29.41
CA GLU A 176 1.58 -8.64 29.53
C GLU A 176 2.40 -9.90 29.27
N ASP A 177 1.92 -11.04 29.77
CA ASP A 177 2.52 -12.34 29.51
C ASP A 177 2.07 -12.90 28.13
N SER A 178 2.56 -14.10 27.81
CA SER A 178 2.20 -14.80 26.57
C SER A 178 0.71 -15.16 26.47
N GLY A 179 -0.02 -15.14 27.61
CA GLY A 179 -1.48 -15.31 27.68
C GLY A 179 -2.27 -14.02 27.52
N ASN A 180 -1.61 -12.88 27.29
CA ASN A 180 -2.16 -11.51 27.24
C ASN A 180 -2.75 -11.04 28.59
N GLU A 181 -2.24 -11.56 29.70
CA GLU A 181 -2.63 -11.09 31.04
C GLU A 181 -1.66 -10.00 31.51
N PRO A 182 -2.15 -8.86 32.03
CA PRO A 182 -1.29 -7.75 32.48
C PRO A 182 -0.33 -8.18 33.59
N VAL A 183 0.96 -7.88 33.41
CA VAL A 183 2.02 -8.22 34.34
C VAL A 183 2.54 -6.97 35.05
N SER A 184 2.33 -6.91 36.35
CA SER A 184 2.89 -5.87 37.23
C SER A 184 3.90 -6.40 38.25
N LEU A 185 3.92 -7.73 38.45
CA LEU A 185 4.76 -8.41 39.46
C LEU A 185 5.27 -9.74 38.90
N VAL A 186 6.58 -9.97 39.04
CA VAL A 186 7.24 -11.26 38.78
C VAL A 186 7.93 -11.75 40.05
N THR A 187 7.71 -13.01 40.45
CA THR A 187 8.45 -13.64 41.55
C THR A 187 9.51 -14.57 40.97
N ALA A 188 10.76 -14.43 41.41
CA ALA A 188 11.86 -15.25 40.93
C ALA A 188 12.76 -15.71 42.10
N THR A 189 13.35 -16.88 41.95
CA THR A 189 14.23 -17.49 42.96
C THR A 189 15.71 -17.25 42.66
N SER A 190 16.04 -16.85 41.46
CA SER A 190 17.40 -16.57 40.98
C SER A 190 17.38 -15.66 39.79
N LYS A 191 18.56 -15.16 39.38
CA LYS A 191 18.72 -14.39 38.16
C LYS A 191 18.25 -15.18 36.91
N SER A 192 18.69 -16.42 36.77
CA SER A 192 18.32 -17.28 35.65
C SER A 192 16.83 -17.63 35.61
N ASP A 193 16.18 -17.79 36.78
CA ASP A 193 14.74 -17.98 36.87
C ASP A 193 13.98 -16.73 36.43
N LEU A 194 14.49 -15.54 36.78
CA LEU A 194 13.93 -14.28 36.32
C LEU A 194 14.10 -14.10 34.81
N GLU A 195 15.30 -14.29 34.26
CA GLU A 195 15.58 -14.19 32.82
C GLU A 195 14.60 -15.06 32.01
N LYS A 196 14.42 -16.32 32.43
CA LYS A 196 13.47 -17.23 31.76
C LYS A 196 12.02 -16.73 31.82
N LYS A 197 11.59 -16.15 32.95
CA LYS A 197 10.22 -15.61 33.09
C LYS A 197 10.01 -14.34 32.27
N LEU A 198 11.06 -13.54 32.10
CA LEU A 198 11.00 -12.34 31.28
C LEU A 198 10.92 -12.63 29.77
N GLU A 199 11.34 -13.81 29.31
CA GLU A 199 11.16 -14.25 27.93
C GLU A 199 9.67 -14.37 27.53
N ASP A 200 8.80 -14.68 28.51
CA ASP A 200 7.35 -14.79 28.31
C ASP A 200 6.63 -13.43 28.43
N ILE A 201 7.35 -12.34 28.72
CA ILE A 201 6.77 -11.02 28.93
C ILE A 201 7.06 -10.12 27.74
N LYS A 202 6.01 -9.57 27.15
CA LYS A 202 6.05 -8.63 26.03
C LYS A 202 5.42 -7.30 26.39
N ALA A 203 5.71 -6.28 25.62
CA ALA A 203 4.97 -5.03 25.59
C ALA A 203 3.96 -5.07 24.45
N THR A 204 2.75 -4.64 24.70
CA THR A 204 1.73 -4.45 23.68
C THR A 204 1.44 -2.97 23.54
N ALA A 205 1.75 -2.40 22.36
CA ALA A 205 1.40 -1.04 22.01
C ALA A 205 -0.07 -0.98 21.61
N LEU A 206 -0.85 -0.11 22.26
CA LEU A 206 -2.22 0.25 21.88
C LEU A 206 -2.18 1.51 21.03
N TYR A 207 -2.93 1.54 19.93
CA TYR A 207 -3.00 2.67 19.01
C TYR A 207 -4.33 3.42 19.11
N SER A 208 -4.36 4.65 18.60
CA SER A 208 -5.53 5.55 18.63
C SER A 208 -6.78 4.99 17.95
N ASP A 209 -6.63 4.03 17.03
CA ASP A 209 -7.72 3.33 16.36
C ASP A 209 -8.22 2.08 17.11
N GLY A 210 -7.61 1.75 18.24
CA GLY A 210 -7.90 0.58 19.08
C GLY A 210 -7.19 -0.69 18.64
N THR A 211 -6.34 -0.65 17.62
CA THR A 211 -5.50 -1.78 17.23
C THR A 211 -4.28 -1.90 18.13
N THR A 212 -3.61 -3.05 18.08
CA THR A 212 -2.44 -3.35 18.91
C THR A 212 -1.29 -3.93 18.08
N ALA A 213 -0.06 -3.80 18.60
CA ALA A 213 1.11 -4.50 18.09
C ALA A 213 2.05 -4.92 19.22
N SER A 214 2.63 -6.11 19.10
CA SER A 214 3.64 -6.59 20.03
C SER A 214 4.93 -5.81 19.86
N LYS A 215 5.63 -5.56 20.98
CA LYS A 215 6.91 -4.86 21.04
C LYS A 215 7.88 -5.62 21.93
N LYS A 216 9.17 -5.48 21.67
CA LYS A 216 10.23 -6.07 22.49
C LYS A 216 10.55 -5.17 23.69
N ILE A 217 11.04 -5.78 24.78
CA ILE A 217 11.49 -5.07 25.98
C ILE A 217 12.92 -5.48 26.29
N ASP A 218 13.80 -4.51 26.39
CA ASP A 218 15.13 -4.69 26.95
C ASP A 218 15.09 -4.42 28.45
N TRP A 219 15.17 -5.48 29.25
CA TRP A 219 15.15 -5.40 30.71
C TRP A 219 16.52 -5.07 31.29
N ASP A 220 16.61 -4.03 32.11
CA ASP A 220 17.83 -3.66 32.84
C ASP A 220 18.00 -4.46 34.15
N LEU A 221 18.51 -5.67 34.02
CA LEU A 221 18.78 -6.54 35.17
C LEU A 221 19.84 -5.97 36.10
N SER A 222 20.66 -5.00 35.69
CA SER A 222 21.66 -4.35 36.54
C SER A 222 21.02 -3.45 37.61
N SER A 223 19.76 -3.06 37.41
CA SER A 223 18.96 -2.30 38.36
C SER A 223 18.55 -3.12 39.61
N LEU A 224 18.74 -4.47 39.61
CA LEU A 224 18.33 -5.38 40.66
C LEU A 224 19.52 -5.83 41.52
N ALA A 225 19.29 -5.89 42.84
CA ALA A 225 20.23 -6.46 43.81
C ALA A 225 19.86 -7.91 44.16
N PHE A 226 20.38 -8.88 43.39
CA PHE A 226 20.04 -10.30 43.54
C PHE A 226 20.39 -10.91 44.91
N GLY A 227 21.23 -10.27 45.72
CA GLY A 227 21.51 -10.68 47.09
C GLY A 227 20.54 -10.15 48.17
N LYS A 228 19.60 -9.28 47.78
CA LYS A 228 18.65 -8.63 48.67
C LYS A 228 17.25 -9.20 48.47
N LYS A 229 16.72 -9.87 49.51
CA LYS A 229 15.35 -10.39 49.48
C LYS A 229 14.32 -9.27 49.54
N GLY A 230 13.21 -9.47 48.83
CA GLY A 230 12.03 -8.59 48.84
C GLY A 230 11.69 -7.99 47.49
N SER A 231 10.73 -7.09 47.48
CA SER A 231 10.25 -6.46 46.26
C SER A 231 11.21 -5.37 45.79
N GLN A 232 11.61 -5.44 44.54
CA GLN A 232 12.45 -4.46 43.85
C GLN A 232 11.75 -4.01 42.54
N THR A 233 12.15 -2.88 41.97
CA THR A 233 11.62 -2.40 40.66
C THR A 233 12.61 -2.77 39.58
N LEU A 234 12.15 -3.53 38.58
CA LEU A 234 12.87 -3.81 37.34
C LEU A 234 12.43 -2.81 36.28
N LYS A 235 13.40 -2.15 35.68
CA LYS A 235 13.17 -1.20 34.59
C LYS A 235 13.41 -1.86 33.26
N GLY A 236 12.62 -1.44 32.24
CA GLY A 236 12.75 -1.89 30.88
C GLY A 236 12.66 -0.73 29.87
N THR A 237 13.15 -0.98 28.70
CA THR A 237 12.98 -0.08 27.55
C THR A 237 12.29 -0.84 26.43
N VAL A 238 11.12 -0.39 26.04
CA VAL A 238 10.38 -0.92 24.89
C VAL A 238 11.02 -0.40 23.61
N HIS A 239 11.19 -1.27 22.63
CA HIS A 239 11.73 -0.88 21.34
C HIS A 239 11.02 -1.60 20.18
N GLN A 240 11.10 -0.99 19.00
CA GLN A 240 10.71 -1.49 17.71
C GLN A 240 11.83 -1.21 16.74
N GLN A 241 12.16 -2.19 15.89
CA GLN A 241 13.11 -1.96 14.80
C GLN A 241 12.52 -0.98 13.80
N HIS A 242 13.31 -0.01 13.37
CA HIS A 242 13.02 0.93 12.30
C HIS A 242 14.21 1.04 11.36
N PHE A 243 13.93 1.47 10.14
CA PHE A 243 14.94 1.69 9.10
C PHE A 243 14.86 3.13 8.62
N GLU A 244 16.02 3.78 8.53
CA GLU A 244 16.12 5.09 7.90
C GLU A 244 15.91 4.98 6.38
N PHE A 245 15.13 5.89 5.83
CA PHE A 245 14.98 6.01 4.39
C PHE A 245 16.03 6.99 3.83
N PRO A 246 16.72 6.67 2.73
CA PRO A 246 16.65 5.40 2.00
C PRO A 246 17.59 4.31 2.56
N MET A 247 17.09 3.07 2.56
CA MET A 247 17.90 1.88 2.86
C MET A 247 18.92 1.57 1.76
N ALA A 248 18.52 1.72 0.49
CA ALA A 248 19.37 1.51 -0.67
C ALA A 248 19.11 2.59 -1.73
N ARG A 249 20.12 3.39 -2.05
CA ARG A 249 20.03 4.47 -3.03
C ARG A 249 20.07 3.91 -4.45
N ASP A 250 19.35 4.56 -5.37
CA ASP A 250 19.27 4.20 -6.78
C ASP A 250 18.89 2.72 -7.01
N ARG A 251 18.08 2.19 -6.08
CA ARG A 251 17.51 0.84 -6.11
C ARG A 251 15.99 0.97 -6.04
N ALA A 252 15.33 0.72 -7.16
CA ALA A 252 13.88 0.76 -7.27
C ALA A 252 13.28 -0.65 -7.17
N ASP A 253 11.97 -0.76 -7.03
CA ASP A 253 11.21 -2.01 -7.10
C ASP A 253 11.82 -3.12 -6.21
N PRO A 254 12.03 -2.84 -4.89
CA PRO A 254 12.78 -3.73 -4.03
C PRO A 254 11.98 -4.95 -3.60
N CYS A 255 12.61 -6.11 -3.62
CA CYS A 255 12.05 -7.33 -3.04
C CYS A 255 13.05 -7.95 -2.06
N MET A 256 12.53 -8.42 -0.91
CA MET A 256 13.28 -9.20 0.06
C MET A 256 12.65 -10.58 0.23
N CYS A 257 13.47 -11.58 0.50
CA CYS A 257 13.00 -12.87 0.96
C CYS A 257 13.89 -13.43 2.06
N LYS A 258 13.32 -14.36 2.83
CA LYS A 258 14.09 -15.27 3.68
C LYS A 258 14.20 -16.62 2.95
N TRP A 259 15.44 -17.11 2.77
CA TRP A 259 15.69 -18.42 2.19
C TRP A 259 16.73 -19.18 3.02
N GLY A 260 16.35 -20.31 3.56
CA GLY A 260 17.13 -20.99 4.61
C GLY A 260 17.27 -20.09 5.84
N GLU A 261 18.49 -19.94 6.32
CA GLU A 261 18.80 -19.11 7.52
C GLU A 261 19.21 -17.66 7.16
N LYS A 262 19.05 -17.23 5.90
CA LYS A 262 19.52 -15.94 5.41
C LYS A 262 18.40 -15.11 4.83
N TYR A 263 18.63 -13.80 4.81
CA TYR A 263 17.81 -12.82 4.11
C TYR A 263 18.52 -12.33 2.85
N TYR A 264 17.74 -12.12 1.82
CA TYR A 264 18.20 -11.65 0.52
C TYR A 264 17.43 -10.40 0.11
N PHE A 265 18.12 -9.51 -0.61
CA PHE A 265 17.54 -8.29 -1.18
C PHE A 265 17.94 -8.19 -2.64
N ILE A 266 16.98 -7.83 -3.49
CA ILE A 266 17.16 -7.57 -4.91
C ILE A 266 16.30 -6.37 -5.30
N ALA A 267 16.72 -5.61 -6.33
CA ALA A 267 16.00 -4.43 -6.78
C ALA A 267 16.41 -4.06 -8.21
N THR A 268 15.57 -3.30 -8.89
CA THR A 268 15.92 -2.61 -10.14
C THR A 268 17.06 -1.63 -9.89
N ASN A 269 18.07 -1.62 -10.77
CA ASN A 269 19.25 -0.76 -10.65
C ASN A 269 19.10 0.51 -11.51
N ASP A 270 18.57 1.59 -10.94
CA ASP A 270 18.44 2.88 -11.62
C ASP A 270 19.80 3.56 -11.88
N ALA A 271 20.85 3.19 -11.13
CA ALA A 271 22.17 3.80 -11.26
C ALA A 271 22.86 3.52 -12.60
N ASP A 272 22.54 2.43 -13.27
CA ASP A 272 23.12 2.02 -14.55
C ASP A 272 22.10 1.91 -15.69
N GLN A 273 20.95 2.57 -15.55
CA GLN A 273 19.85 2.53 -16.51
C GLN A 273 19.27 1.12 -16.69
N ASN A 274 19.20 0.37 -15.60
CA ASN A 274 18.57 -0.95 -15.50
C ASN A 274 19.26 -2.05 -16.35
N HIS A 275 20.59 -1.99 -16.46
CA HIS A 275 21.39 -2.98 -17.18
C HIS A 275 21.86 -4.14 -16.31
N THR A 276 21.77 -4.03 -14.97
CA THR A 276 22.22 -5.07 -14.05
C THR A 276 21.24 -5.31 -12.92
N LEU A 277 21.23 -6.56 -12.40
CA LEU A 277 20.61 -6.92 -11.14
C LEU A 277 21.69 -7.38 -10.16
N TYR A 278 21.66 -6.83 -8.95
CA TYR A 278 22.52 -7.20 -7.84
C TYR A 278 21.71 -7.83 -6.72
N ILE A 279 22.32 -8.76 -6.00
CA ILE A 279 21.77 -9.40 -4.82
C ILE A 279 22.62 -9.07 -3.59
N ARG A 280 21.96 -8.83 -2.44
CA ARG A 280 22.59 -8.75 -1.12
C ARG A 280 22.17 -9.95 -0.29
N GLU A 281 23.04 -10.39 0.63
CA GLU A 281 22.80 -11.45 1.59
C GLU A 281 23.19 -10.99 3.00
N ALA A 282 22.39 -11.34 3.99
CA ALA A 282 22.70 -11.10 5.41
C ALA A 282 21.98 -12.10 6.34
N ASP A 283 22.39 -12.15 7.62
CA ASP A 283 21.74 -12.97 8.66
C ASP A 283 20.43 -12.33 9.17
N SER A 284 20.17 -11.08 8.81
CA SER A 284 18.98 -10.34 9.26
C SER A 284 18.64 -9.23 8.29
N ILE A 285 17.40 -8.73 8.33
CA ILE A 285 16.96 -7.58 7.52
C ILE A 285 17.84 -6.34 7.79
N PRO A 286 18.15 -5.95 9.05
CA PRO A 286 19.10 -4.85 9.31
C PRO A 286 20.48 -5.06 8.69
N GLY A 287 20.94 -6.30 8.62
CA GLY A 287 22.22 -6.65 7.99
C GLY A 287 22.26 -6.34 6.48
N LEU A 288 21.12 -6.40 5.80
CA LEU A 288 21.01 -6.13 4.36
C LEU A 288 21.32 -4.67 4.00
N VAL A 289 21.14 -3.72 4.93
CA VAL A 289 21.39 -2.27 4.68
C VAL A 289 22.81 -2.02 4.19
N ASN A 290 23.79 -2.67 4.81
CA ASN A 290 25.21 -2.50 4.50
C ASN A 290 25.85 -3.73 3.85
N ALA A 291 25.05 -4.74 3.48
CA ALA A 291 25.58 -5.93 2.83
C ALA A 291 26.16 -5.61 1.45
N PRO A 292 27.28 -6.25 1.07
CA PRO A 292 27.85 -6.06 -0.26
C PRO A 292 26.91 -6.56 -1.35
N GLU A 293 26.93 -5.89 -2.49
CA GLU A 293 26.18 -6.29 -3.68
C GLU A 293 26.98 -7.27 -4.52
N THR A 294 26.37 -8.37 -4.92
CA THR A 294 26.93 -9.36 -5.85
C THR A 294 26.13 -9.32 -7.15
N LEU A 295 26.84 -9.19 -8.29
CA LEU A 295 26.20 -9.18 -9.61
C LEU A 295 25.53 -10.54 -9.89
N LEU A 296 24.24 -10.51 -10.18
CA LEU A 296 23.44 -11.69 -10.47
C LEU A 296 23.14 -11.85 -11.97
N LEU A 297 22.70 -10.77 -12.61
CA LEU A 297 22.32 -10.75 -14.01
C LEU A 297 22.78 -9.43 -14.65
N ASP A 298 23.21 -9.47 -15.89
CA ASP A 298 23.48 -8.29 -16.71
C ASP A 298 22.90 -8.45 -18.12
N SER A 299 22.67 -7.33 -18.79
CA SER A 299 22.06 -7.25 -20.12
C SER A 299 22.87 -7.90 -21.25
N THR A 300 24.04 -8.45 -20.95
CA THR A 300 24.91 -9.14 -21.93
C THR A 300 25.06 -10.61 -21.64
N SER A 301 24.42 -11.12 -20.57
CA SER A 301 24.61 -12.48 -20.06
C SER A 301 23.98 -13.57 -20.89
N PHE A 302 22.86 -13.28 -21.55
CA PHE A 302 22.06 -14.25 -22.27
C PHE A 302 21.46 -13.63 -23.53
N ASP A 303 21.34 -14.43 -24.59
CA ASP A 303 20.60 -14.03 -25.79
C ASP A 303 19.15 -13.71 -25.42
N GLY A 304 18.62 -12.61 -25.94
CA GLY A 304 17.27 -12.14 -25.64
C GLY A 304 17.13 -11.28 -24.38
N ILE A 305 18.23 -11.07 -23.64
CA ILE A 305 18.28 -10.18 -22.45
C ILE A 305 19.18 -9.00 -22.78
N GLY A 306 18.63 -7.93 -23.36
CA GLY A 306 19.37 -6.76 -23.83
C GLY A 306 19.32 -5.54 -22.90
N GLY A 307 18.44 -5.52 -21.91
CA GLY A 307 18.30 -4.38 -20.98
C GLY A 307 16.95 -4.34 -20.28
N LEU A 308 16.68 -3.22 -19.63
CA LEU A 308 15.47 -2.95 -18.85
C LEU A 308 15.16 -4.11 -17.87
N LEU A 309 16.20 -4.48 -17.09
CA LEU A 309 16.07 -5.50 -16.06
C LEU A 309 15.29 -4.91 -14.88
N TRP A 310 13.97 -5.10 -14.90
CA TRP A 310 13.07 -4.44 -13.96
C TRP A 310 12.40 -5.39 -12.99
N ALA A 311 12.02 -4.83 -11.84
CA ALA A 311 11.14 -5.42 -10.83
C ALA A 311 11.44 -6.90 -10.52
N PRO A 312 12.66 -7.22 -10.07
CA PRO A 312 12.99 -8.59 -9.70
C PRO A 312 12.32 -8.97 -8.38
N GLU A 313 11.62 -10.10 -8.37
CA GLU A 313 10.92 -10.62 -7.19
C GLU A 313 11.34 -12.05 -6.86
N PHE A 314 11.56 -12.33 -5.57
CA PHE A 314 11.78 -13.69 -5.08
C PHE A 314 10.47 -14.40 -4.81
N HIS A 315 10.30 -15.61 -5.33
CA HIS A 315 9.14 -16.47 -5.05
C HIS A 315 9.55 -17.90 -4.80
N GLU A 316 8.90 -18.53 -3.83
CA GLU A 316 9.01 -19.97 -3.58
C GLU A 316 7.86 -20.70 -4.24
N ILE A 317 8.17 -21.70 -5.07
CA ILE A 317 7.19 -22.59 -5.70
C ILE A 317 7.62 -24.04 -5.41
N ASN A 318 6.80 -24.79 -4.68
CA ASN A 318 7.06 -26.19 -4.31
C ASN A 318 8.45 -26.42 -3.65
N GLY A 319 8.88 -25.51 -2.76
CA GLY A 319 10.18 -25.62 -2.06
C GLY A 319 11.39 -25.27 -2.92
N GLN A 320 11.19 -24.62 -4.06
CA GLN A 320 12.21 -24.16 -4.96
C GLN A 320 12.16 -22.63 -5.09
N LEU A 321 13.31 -21.96 -5.02
CA LEU A 321 13.41 -20.50 -5.15
C LEU A 321 13.49 -20.09 -6.60
N TYR A 322 12.72 -19.07 -6.96
CA TYR A 322 12.69 -18.44 -8.26
C TYR A 322 12.89 -16.93 -8.14
N ILE A 323 13.40 -16.30 -9.20
CA ILE A 323 13.33 -14.87 -9.43
C ILE A 323 12.48 -14.62 -10.66
N PHE A 324 11.42 -13.83 -10.49
CA PHE A 324 10.65 -13.26 -11.59
C PHE A 324 11.21 -11.87 -11.86
N HIS A 325 11.34 -11.47 -13.11
CA HIS A 325 11.80 -10.13 -13.50
C HIS A 325 11.29 -9.80 -14.89
N ALA A 326 11.28 -8.53 -15.25
CA ALA A 326 11.06 -8.12 -16.63
C ALA A 326 12.40 -7.90 -17.33
N ALA A 327 12.43 -8.09 -18.65
CA ALA A 327 13.57 -7.83 -19.51
C ALA A 327 13.15 -7.68 -20.96
N THR A 328 13.92 -6.90 -21.75
CA THR A 328 13.74 -6.75 -23.19
C THR A 328 14.95 -7.31 -23.96
N PRO A 329 14.78 -7.81 -25.19
CA PRO A 329 15.90 -8.15 -26.07
C PRO A 329 16.68 -6.91 -26.56
N GLY A 330 16.21 -5.67 -26.32
CA GLY A 330 16.91 -4.44 -26.67
C GLY A 330 16.04 -3.19 -26.81
N GLU A 331 14.72 -3.35 -27.01
CA GLU A 331 13.82 -2.22 -27.20
C GLU A 331 12.65 -2.29 -26.21
N PHE A 332 12.23 -1.15 -25.67
CA PHE A 332 11.15 -1.05 -24.66
C PHE A 332 9.85 -1.76 -25.06
N PHE A 333 9.43 -1.68 -26.32
CA PHE A 333 8.18 -2.32 -26.79
C PHE A 333 8.26 -3.84 -26.90
N TRP A 334 9.38 -4.45 -26.48
CA TRP A 334 9.60 -5.89 -26.42
C TRP A 334 9.84 -6.38 -25.00
N GLU A 335 9.45 -5.56 -24.01
CA GLU A 335 9.59 -5.91 -22.58
C GLU A 335 8.65 -7.06 -22.22
N GLU A 336 9.18 -8.08 -21.59
CA GLU A 336 8.45 -9.30 -21.23
C GLU A 336 8.85 -9.83 -19.85
N SER A 337 7.90 -10.51 -19.19
CA SER A 337 8.13 -11.19 -17.92
C SER A 337 8.95 -12.47 -18.10
N HIS A 338 10.00 -12.61 -17.29
CA HIS A 338 10.92 -13.75 -17.28
C HIS A 338 11.00 -14.38 -15.89
N ILE A 339 11.49 -15.62 -15.85
CA ILE A 339 11.71 -16.39 -14.62
C ILE A 339 13.08 -17.06 -14.65
N MET A 340 13.78 -17.06 -13.51
CA MET A 340 15.01 -17.80 -13.26
C MET A 340 14.78 -18.74 -12.08
N CYS A 341 15.38 -19.95 -12.12
CA CYS A 341 15.29 -20.95 -11.08
C CYS A 341 16.63 -21.14 -10.39
N LEU A 342 16.66 -21.08 -9.07
CA LEU A 342 17.84 -21.48 -8.31
C LEU A 342 17.98 -23.00 -8.36
N LYS A 343 19.14 -23.55 -8.68
CA LYS A 343 19.37 -24.99 -8.62
C LYS A 343 19.21 -25.53 -7.19
N LYS A 344 18.76 -26.77 -7.04
CA LYS A 344 18.56 -27.39 -5.73
C LYS A 344 19.84 -27.36 -4.88
N GLY A 345 19.77 -26.75 -3.69
CA GLY A 345 20.93 -26.56 -2.80
C GLY A 345 21.94 -25.53 -3.31
N GLY A 346 21.56 -24.72 -4.30
CA GLY A 346 22.38 -23.62 -4.80
C GLY A 346 22.47 -22.44 -3.83
N ASN A 347 23.48 -21.61 -4.02
CA ASN A 347 23.68 -20.38 -3.29
C ASN A 347 23.00 -19.23 -4.07
N PRO A 348 22.03 -18.49 -3.51
CA PRO A 348 21.34 -17.39 -4.18
C PRO A 348 22.30 -16.26 -4.65
N THR A 349 23.43 -16.04 -4.00
CA THR A 349 24.43 -15.05 -4.44
C THR A 349 25.36 -15.55 -5.54
N SER A 350 25.27 -16.82 -5.92
CA SER A 350 26.08 -17.42 -6.99
C SER A 350 25.33 -17.38 -8.32
N ARG A 351 25.75 -16.51 -9.23
CA ARG A 351 25.18 -16.42 -10.59
C ARG A 351 25.13 -17.78 -11.31
N ALA A 352 26.15 -18.63 -11.12
CA ALA A 352 26.24 -19.96 -11.74
C ALA A 352 25.22 -20.96 -11.18
N ASP A 353 24.54 -20.63 -10.10
CA ASP A 353 23.54 -21.46 -9.45
C ASP A 353 22.11 -21.16 -9.91
N TRP A 354 21.92 -20.11 -10.72
CA TRP A 354 20.66 -19.76 -11.35
C TRP A 354 20.60 -20.30 -12.80
N SER A 355 19.41 -20.70 -13.22
CA SER A 355 19.15 -21.02 -14.63
C SER A 355 19.25 -19.76 -15.50
N ALA A 356 19.41 -19.95 -16.81
CA ALA A 356 19.16 -18.86 -17.74
C ALA A 356 17.73 -18.31 -17.56
N PRO A 357 17.50 -16.99 -17.76
CA PRO A 357 16.17 -16.42 -17.83
C PRO A 357 15.31 -17.11 -18.86
N LYS A 358 14.07 -17.41 -18.52
CA LYS A 358 13.11 -18.04 -19.41
C LYS A 358 11.85 -17.19 -19.46
N ARG A 359 11.41 -16.82 -20.66
CA ARG A 359 10.19 -16.07 -20.86
C ARG A 359 8.98 -16.84 -20.34
N ILE A 360 8.06 -16.13 -19.68
CA ILE A 360 6.78 -16.70 -19.27
C ILE A 360 5.83 -16.68 -20.46
N CYS A 361 5.13 -17.79 -20.69
CA CYS A 361 4.29 -18.03 -21.86
C CYS A 361 2.95 -18.68 -21.46
N ARG A 362 2.03 -18.78 -22.40
CA ARG A 362 0.81 -19.56 -22.26
C ARG A 362 1.12 -21.05 -22.21
N ASP A 363 0.15 -21.89 -21.85
CA ASP A 363 0.33 -23.36 -21.73
C ASP A 363 0.81 -24.01 -23.05
N ASP A 364 0.35 -23.50 -24.18
CA ASP A 364 0.75 -23.97 -25.51
C ASP A 364 2.12 -23.44 -25.98
N GLY A 365 2.77 -22.60 -25.17
CA GLY A 365 4.06 -21.99 -25.46
C GLY A 365 3.98 -20.68 -26.27
N SER A 366 2.79 -20.19 -26.59
CA SER A 366 2.60 -18.88 -27.22
C SER A 366 2.83 -17.74 -26.22
N ASP A 367 3.09 -16.56 -26.75
CA ASP A 367 3.34 -15.34 -25.96
C ASP A 367 2.10 -14.95 -25.14
N ILE A 368 2.32 -14.35 -23.96
CA ILE A 368 1.22 -13.84 -23.13
C ILE A 368 0.54 -12.67 -23.83
N CYS A 369 1.33 -11.80 -24.47
CA CYS A 369 0.87 -10.61 -25.18
C CYS A 369 1.52 -10.51 -26.57
N GLU A 370 1.04 -9.61 -27.42
CA GLU A 370 1.59 -9.41 -28.77
C GLU A 370 2.84 -8.50 -28.71
N ALA A 371 4.02 -9.11 -28.85
CA ALA A 371 5.31 -8.40 -28.82
C ALA A 371 5.35 -7.25 -29.83
N GLY A 372 5.89 -6.11 -29.42
CA GLY A 372 5.94 -4.87 -30.21
C GLY A 372 4.64 -4.04 -30.21
N LYS A 373 3.55 -4.57 -29.64
CA LYS A 373 2.29 -3.84 -29.43
C LYS A 373 1.92 -3.75 -27.95
N GLU A 374 2.33 -4.73 -27.20
CA GLU A 374 2.07 -4.85 -25.77
C GLU A 374 3.36 -5.26 -25.05
N ILE A 375 3.44 -4.94 -23.77
CA ILE A 375 4.51 -5.40 -22.87
C ILE A 375 3.93 -6.03 -21.62
N THR A 376 4.71 -6.91 -20.97
CA THR A 376 4.37 -7.48 -19.66
C THR A 376 5.53 -7.26 -18.69
N LEU A 377 5.23 -6.81 -17.47
CA LEU A 377 6.20 -6.52 -16.41
C LEU A 377 5.60 -6.77 -15.03
N ASP A 378 6.46 -6.67 -13.99
CA ASP A 378 6.07 -6.71 -12.58
C ASP A 378 5.24 -7.95 -12.23
N MET A 379 5.71 -9.12 -12.64
CA MET A 379 4.97 -10.35 -12.37
C MET A 379 5.27 -10.89 -10.97
N THR A 380 4.25 -10.86 -10.12
CA THR A 380 4.27 -11.50 -8.81
C THR A 380 3.66 -12.90 -8.84
N CYS A 381 4.07 -13.78 -7.92
CA CYS A 381 3.55 -15.14 -7.78
C CYS A 381 3.19 -15.43 -6.32
N PHE A 382 2.08 -16.12 -6.09
CA PHE A 382 1.66 -16.50 -4.74
C PHE A 382 0.83 -17.80 -4.72
N PRO A 383 0.91 -18.58 -3.63
CA PRO A 383 0.04 -19.72 -3.42
C PRO A 383 -1.33 -19.30 -2.87
N TRP A 384 -2.40 -19.91 -3.35
CA TRP A 384 -3.74 -19.71 -2.80
C TRP A 384 -4.58 -20.99 -2.95
N GLU A 385 -5.10 -21.50 -1.82
CA GLU A 385 -5.96 -22.70 -1.77
C GLU A 385 -5.40 -23.93 -2.53
N GLY A 386 -4.08 -24.12 -2.46
CA GLY A 386 -3.39 -25.29 -3.05
C GLY A 386 -3.00 -25.14 -4.51
N GLU A 387 -3.22 -23.99 -5.10
CA GLU A 387 -2.79 -23.62 -6.46
C GLU A 387 -1.87 -22.41 -6.43
N TYR A 388 -1.09 -22.18 -7.49
CA TYR A 388 -0.28 -20.99 -7.67
C TYR A 388 -0.93 -20.05 -8.68
N TYR A 389 -0.85 -18.76 -8.40
CA TYR A 389 -1.36 -17.69 -9.25
C TYR A 389 -0.26 -16.69 -9.53
N VAL A 390 -0.35 -16.03 -10.67
CA VAL A 390 0.47 -14.88 -11.02
C VAL A 390 -0.42 -13.69 -11.33
N ILE A 391 0.04 -12.49 -10.94
CA ILE A 391 -0.53 -11.21 -11.32
C ILE A 391 0.59 -10.40 -11.96
N TRP A 392 0.32 -9.69 -13.04
CA TRP A 392 1.30 -8.86 -13.73
C TRP A 392 0.66 -7.61 -14.30
N SER A 393 1.48 -6.63 -14.62
CA SER A 393 1.09 -5.46 -15.38
C SER A 393 1.27 -5.72 -16.87
N GLN A 394 0.25 -5.43 -17.67
CA GLN A 394 0.31 -5.51 -19.13
C GLN A 394 -0.17 -4.19 -19.72
N ARG A 395 0.68 -3.55 -20.54
CA ARG A 395 0.36 -2.31 -21.23
C ARG A 395 0.20 -2.55 -22.71
N GLN A 396 -0.94 -2.10 -23.26
CA GLN A 396 -1.19 -2.08 -24.68
C GLN A 396 -0.86 -0.69 -25.23
N PHE A 397 0.01 -0.63 -26.25
CA PHE A 397 0.36 0.61 -26.97
C PHE A 397 -0.34 0.75 -28.33
N LEU A 398 -0.55 -0.36 -29.03
CA LEU A 398 -1.12 -0.38 -30.36
C LEU A 398 -2.36 -1.29 -30.45
N PRO A 399 -3.39 -0.91 -31.25
CA PRO A 399 -3.46 0.27 -32.13
C PRO A 399 -3.65 1.59 -31.38
N LYS A 400 -3.95 1.55 -30.10
CA LYS A 400 -4.12 2.69 -29.19
C LYS A 400 -3.51 2.36 -27.84
N ASP A 401 -2.85 3.33 -27.21
CA ASP A 401 -2.36 3.18 -25.84
C ASP A 401 -3.55 3.16 -24.88
N LEU A 402 -3.79 2.00 -24.24
CA LEU A 402 -4.84 1.80 -23.23
C LEU A 402 -4.31 1.98 -21.82
N GLY A 403 -3.00 2.20 -21.66
CA GLY A 403 -2.34 2.16 -20.37
C GLY A 403 -2.01 0.73 -19.92
N ALA A 404 -1.53 0.60 -18.70
CA ALA A 404 -1.17 -0.67 -18.09
C ALA A 404 -2.28 -1.13 -17.13
N TRP A 405 -2.71 -2.38 -17.27
CA TRP A 405 -3.74 -3.01 -16.45
C TRP A 405 -3.17 -4.23 -15.73
N LEU A 406 -3.71 -4.56 -14.58
CA LEU A 406 -3.36 -5.82 -13.91
C LEU A 406 -4.16 -6.98 -14.51
N TYR A 407 -3.43 -8.05 -14.81
CA TYR A 407 -3.97 -9.34 -15.24
C TYR A 407 -3.65 -10.40 -14.19
N ILE A 408 -4.49 -11.43 -14.11
CA ILE A 408 -4.31 -12.59 -13.25
C ILE A 408 -4.50 -13.88 -14.04
N ALA A 409 -3.69 -14.90 -13.72
CA ALA A 409 -3.86 -16.26 -14.23
C ALA A 409 -3.37 -17.29 -13.20
N LYS A 410 -3.77 -18.55 -13.37
CA LYS A 410 -3.11 -19.66 -12.68
C LYS A 410 -1.75 -19.93 -13.30
N LEU A 411 -0.78 -20.30 -12.47
CA LEU A 411 0.55 -20.72 -12.88
C LEU A 411 0.67 -22.24 -12.83
N ASN A 412 1.37 -22.82 -13.80
CA ASN A 412 1.71 -24.24 -13.79
C ASN A 412 2.85 -24.48 -12.80
N ASP A 413 2.58 -25.10 -11.67
CA ASP A 413 3.53 -25.30 -10.58
C ASP A 413 4.67 -26.30 -10.91
N LYS A 414 4.54 -27.07 -12.00
CA LYS A 414 5.56 -28.00 -12.51
C LYS A 414 6.42 -27.39 -13.60
N GLU A 415 5.86 -26.48 -14.36
CA GLU A 415 6.52 -25.68 -15.39
C GLU A 415 6.26 -24.19 -15.14
N PRO A 416 6.89 -23.56 -14.11
CA PRO A 416 6.51 -22.23 -13.65
C PRO A 416 6.76 -21.07 -14.64
N TRP A 417 7.22 -21.40 -15.83
CA TRP A 417 7.29 -20.48 -16.97
C TRP A 417 6.05 -20.54 -17.87
N LYS A 418 5.02 -21.31 -17.47
CA LYS A 418 3.76 -21.44 -18.20
C LYS A 418 2.57 -21.04 -17.35
N LEU A 419 1.63 -20.35 -17.96
CA LEU A 419 0.30 -20.15 -17.37
C LEU A 419 -0.48 -21.47 -17.44
N ALA A 420 -1.33 -21.72 -16.45
CA ALA A 420 -2.24 -22.86 -16.41
C ALA A 420 -3.71 -22.47 -16.63
N SER A 421 -3.97 -21.19 -16.91
CA SER A 421 -5.29 -20.67 -17.32
C SER A 421 -5.13 -19.49 -18.26
N GLU A 422 -6.22 -19.13 -18.95
CA GLU A 422 -6.25 -17.87 -19.69
C GLU A 422 -6.14 -16.67 -18.75
N PRO A 423 -5.43 -15.60 -19.17
CA PRO A 423 -5.38 -14.34 -18.44
C PRO A 423 -6.74 -13.66 -18.31
N VAL A 424 -7.00 -13.10 -17.13
CA VAL A 424 -8.20 -12.31 -16.84
C VAL A 424 -7.79 -10.92 -16.38
N VAL A 425 -8.44 -9.88 -16.87
CA VAL A 425 -8.25 -8.50 -16.38
C VAL A 425 -8.71 -8.41 -14.93
N LEU A 426 -7.81 -8.07 -14.02
CA LEU A 426 -8.07 -7.92 -12.59
C LEU A 426 -8.38 -6.49 -12.22
N SER A 427 -7.55 -5.52 -12.64
CA SER A 427 -7.71 -4.11 -12.34
C SER A 427 -7.38 -3.24 -13.56
N LYS A 428 -8.07 -2.10 -13.64
CA LYS A 428 -7.78 -1.00 -14.57
C LYS A 428 -7.52 0.27 -13.77
N PRO A 429 -6.71 1.21 -14.23
CA PRO A 429 -6.47 2.49 -13.57
C PRO A 429 -7.67 3.44 -13.73
N ASP A 430 -8.82 3.03 -13.19
CA ASP A 430 -10.12 3.66 -13.40
C ASP A 430 -10.44 4.82 -12.44
N TYR A 431 -9.76 4.93 -11.30
CA TYR A 431 -9.91 6.07 -10.38
C TYR A 431 -8.97 7.24 -10.73
N GLY A 432 -9.38 8.46 -10.42
CA GLY A 432 -8.55 9.66 -10.63
C GLY A 432 -7.16 9.58 -10.00
N TRP A 433 -7.01 8.94 -8.85
CA TRP A 433 -5.72 8.68 -8.22
C TRP A 433 -4.86 7.66 -8.99
N ALA A 434 -5.47 6.75 -9.75
CA ALA A 434 -4.78 5.69 -10.48
C ALA A 434 -4.42 6.09 -11.93
N ASN A 435 -4.92 7.22 -12.43
CA ASN A 435 -4.67 7.66 -13.80
C ASN A 435 -4.07 9.07 -13.88
N ASN A 436 -3.44 9.52 -12.80
CA ASN A 436 -2.80 10.82 -12.76
C ASN A 436 -1.50 10.80 -13.57
N HIS A 437 -1.34 11.69 -14.53
CA HIS A 437 -0.28 11.80 -15.52
C HIS A 437 -0.19 10.62 -16.51
N THR A 438 -0.55 9.39 -16.14
CA THR A 438 -0.62 8.24 -17.04
C THR A 438 -1.60 7.19 -16.50
N PHE A 439 -2.11 6.33 -17.36
CA PHE A 439 -3.05 5.26 -17.01
C PHE A 439 -2.26 3.98 -16.69
N VAL A 440 -1.90 3.78 -15.43
CA VAL A 440 -1.10 2.62 -15.01
C VAL A 440 -1.62 2.04 -13.70
N ASP A 441 -1.85 0.72 -13.68
CA ASP A 441 -1.83 -0.15 -12.52
C ASP A 441 -0.68 -1.13 -12.71
N GLU A 442 0.31 -1.15 -11.78
CA GLU A 442 1.53 -1.97 -11.89
C GLU A 442 2.06 -2.38 -10.51
N GLY A 443 3.20 -3.07 -10.44
CA GLY A 443 3.86 -3.47 -9.19
C GLY A 443 2.95 -4.22 -8.21
N PRO A 444 2.16 -5.23 -8.64
CA PRO A 444 1.30 -5.98 -7.74
C PRO A 444 2.13 -6.87 -6.81
N PHE A 445 1.79 -6.94 -5.53
CA PHE A 445 2.37 -7.93 -4.62
C PHE A 445 1.34 -8.48 -3.64
N ALA A 446 1.42 -9.77 -3.35
CA ALA A 446 0.46 -10.48 -2.52
C ALA A 446 0.84 -10.42 -1.03
N LEU A 447 -0.14 -10.10 -0.18
CA LEU A 447 -0.05 -10.21 1.27
C LEU A 447 -1.20 -11.09 1.77
N LEU A 448 -0.85 -12.27 2.28
CA LEU A 448 -1.83 -13.22 2.83
C LEU A 448 -1.98 -12.98 4.33
N ARG A 449 -3.22 -12.84 4.78
CA ARG A 449 -3.52 -12.75 6.21
C ARG A 449 -4.88 -13.37 6.52
N ASP A 450 -4.90 -14.30 7.48
CA ASP A 450 -6.10 -14.99 7.94
C ASP A 450 -6.86 -15.66 6.78
N ASP A 451 -8.09 -15.22 6.52
CA ASP A 451 -8.95 -15.68 5.43
C ASP A 451 -8.96 -14.73 4.22
N ARG A 452 -8.03 -13.75 4.15
CA ARG A 452 -7.97 -12.73 3.10
C ARG A 452 -6.65 -12.74 2.36
N LEU A 453 -6.77 -12.48 1.08
CA LEU A 453 -5.66 -12.13 0.20
C LEU A 453 -5.78 -10.65 -0.14
N PHE A 454 -4.74 -9.91 0.14
CA PHE A 454 -4.53 -8.53 -0.26
C PHE A 454 -3.53 -8.49 -1.42
N ILE A 455 -3.81 -7.69 -2.41
CA ILE A 455 -2.84 -7.30 -3.44
C ILE A 455 -2.64 -5.79 -3.32
N THR A 456 -1.48 -5.38 -2.85
CA THR A 456 -1.05 -4.00 -3.04
C THR A 456 -0.50 -3.85 -4.44
N PHE A 457 -0.76 -2.72 -5.06
CA PHE A 457 -0.28 -2.40 -6.40
C PHE A 457 -0.04 -0.90 -6.49
N SER A 458 0.71 -0.49 -7.47
CA SER A 458 1.01 0.93 -7.66
C SER A 458 0.29 1.48 -8.87
N SER A 459 0.05 2.78 -8.87
CA SER A 459 -0.70 3.43 -9.93
C SER A 459 -0.20 4.84 -10.22
N ALA A 460 -0.66 5.38 -11.34
CA ALA A 460 -0.29 6.68 -11.90
C ALA A 460 1.15 6.71 -12.46
N ALA A 461 1.69 7.89 -12.77
CA ALA A 461 3.05 8.00 -13.28
C ALA A 461 4.09 7.69 -12.20
N VAL A 462 5.23 7.11 -12.61
CA VAL A 462 6.37 6.83 -11.72
C VAL A 462 7.14 8.13 -11.44
N ASP A 463 6.42 9.12 -10.92
CA ASP A 463 6.93 10.42 -10.46
C ASP A 463 6.38 10.69 -9.04
N THR A 464 6.18 11.94 -8.66
CA THR A 464 5.59 12.30 -7.35
C THR A 464 4.10 11.95 -7.24
N SER A 465 3.44 11.63 -8.34
CA SER A 465 2.04 11.20 -8.37
C SER A 465 1.84 9.68 -8.15
N TYR A 466 2.92 8.92 -8.09
CA TYR A 466 2.88 7.47 -7.84
C TYR A 466 2.25 7.16 -6.49
N VAL A 467 1.33 6.21 -6.46
CA VAL A 467 0.51 5.88 -5.28
C VAL A 467 0.36 4.37 -5.13
N VAL A 468 -0.07 3.93 -3.96
CA VAL A 468 -0.36 2.52 -3.67
C VAL A 468 -1.85 2.30 -3.55
N GLY A 469 -2.40 1.40 -4.36
CA GLY A 469 -3.77 0.91 -4.29
C GLY A 469 -3.87 -0.44 -3.58
N LEU A 470 -5.11 -0.87 -3.29
CA LEU A 470 -5.40 -2.14 -2.64
C LEU A 470 -6.55 -2.87 -3.34
N LEU A 471 -6.30 -4.13 -3.67
CA LEU A 471 -7.32 -5.12 -4.00
C LEU A 471 -7.41 -6.15 -2.87
N GLN A 472 -8.59 -6.65 -2.59
CA GLN A 472 -8.78 -7.71 -1.59
C GLN A 472 -9.85 -8.71 -1.99
N ILE A 473 -9.66 -9.95 -1.56
CA ILE A 473 -10.59 -11.05 -1.77
C ILE A 473 -10.55 -12.00 -0.57
N LYS A 474 -11.67 -12.68 -0.30
CA LYS A 474 -11.77 -13.66 0.77
C LYS A 474 -11.53 -15.08 0.28
N LYS A 475 -11.04 -15.92 1.16
CA LYS A 475 -10.90 -17.36 0.94
C LYS A 475 -12.21 -17.99 0.49
N GLY A 476 -12.14 -18.97 -0.42
CA GLY A 476 -13.28 -19.65 -1.01
C GLY A 476 -13.93 -18.91 -2.19
N GLN A 477 -13.45 -17.73 -2.56
CA GLN A 477 -13.92 -17.01 -3.74
C GLN A 477 -12.98 -17.28 -4.94
N ASN A 478 -13.54 -17.31 -6.14
CA ASN A 478 -12.75 -17.53 -7.37
C ASN A 478 -11.94 -16.27 -7.72
N LEU A 479 -10.59 -16.39 -7.70
CA LEU A 479 -9.67 -15.30 -8.01
C LEU A 479 -9.78 -14.84 -9.47
N LEU A 480 -10.18 -15.72 -10.39
CA LEU A 480 -10.33 -15.39 -11.82
C LEU A 480 -11.68 -14.71 -12.14
N ASP A 481 -12.52 -14.45 -11.15
CA ASP A 481 -13.72 -13.64 -11.31
C ASP A 481 -13.49 -12.26 -10.70
N ARG A 482 -13.26 -11.25 -11.55
CA ARG A 482 -13.03 -9.86 -11.14
C ARG A 482 -14.10 -9.33 -10.16
N LYS A 483 -15.33 -9.81 -10.23
CA LYS A 483 -16.44 -9.36 -9.38
C LYS A 483 -16.28 -9.74 -7.92
N ASN A 484 -15.46 -10.74 -7.61
CA ASN A 484 -15.17 -11.16 -6.25
C ASN A 484 -14.14 -10.25 -5.56
N TRP A 485 -13.41 -9.45 -6.33
CA TRP A 485 -12.39 -8.55 -5.80
C TRP A 485 -12.97 -7.19 -5.45
N LYS A 486 -12.57 -6.69 -4.30
CA LYS A 486 -12.85 -5.31 -3.87
C LYS A 486 -11.60 -4.47 -4.09
N LYS A 487 -11.71 -3.41 -4.91
CA LYS A 487 -10.69 -2.36 -5.05
C LYS A 487 -11.06 -1.20 -4.13
N THR A 488 -10.10 -0.71 -3.35
CA THR A 488 -10.32 0.45 -2.48
C THR A 488 -10.52 1.71 -3.33
N GLY A 489 -11.49 2.55 -2.95
CA GLY A 489 -11.85 3.76 -3.70
C GLY A 489 -10.82 4.91 -3.58
N TYR A 490 -9.87 4.80 -2.66
CA TYR A 490 -8.78 5.75 -2.42
C TYR A 490 -7.47 5.00 -2.18
N PRO A 491 -6.29 5.62 -2.43
CA PRO A 491 -5.00 4.96 -2.27
C PRO A 491 -4.61 4.79 -0.80
N LEU A 492 -3.85 3.73 -0.49
CA LEU A 492 -3.25 3.49 0.83
C LEU A 492 -2.11 4.48 1.12
N LEU A 493 -1.29 4.78 0.10
CA LEU A 493 -0.15 5.68 0.20
C LEU A 493 -0.16 6.68 -0.95
N THR A 494 0.20 7.91 -0.63
CA THR A 494 0.47 9.01 -1.57
C THR A 494 1.74 9.72 -1.11
N SER A 495 2.26 10.65 -1.90
CA SER A 495 3.37 11.53 -1.48
C SER A 495 3.08 12.37 -0.23
N ARG A 496 1.82 12.42 0.23
CA ARG A 496 1.43 13.07 1.49
C ARG A 496 1.47 12.16 2.72
N SER A 497 1.42 10.86 2.52
CA SER A 497 1.37 9.89 3.63
C SER A 497 2.67 9.90 4.44
N MET A 498 3.81 10.12 3.75
CA MET A 498 5.14 10.02 4.32
C MET A 498 5.96 11.29 4.04
N PRO A 499 6.19 12.15 5.04
CA PRO A 499 7.02 13.35 4.87
C PRO A 499 8.43 13.01 4.37
N GLY A 500 8.87 13.64 3.26
CA GLY A 500 10.19 13.43 2.67
C GLY A 500 10.31 12.20 1.76
N GLU A 501 9.22 11.48 1.52
CA GLU A 501 9.16 10.34 0.60
C GLU A 501 8.12 10.65 -0.50
N PHE A 502 8.59 10.77 -1.74
CA PHE A 502 7.74 11.15 -2.87
C PHE A 502 7.56 9.98 -3.82
N GLY A 503 6.33 9.80 -4.31
CA GLY A 503 6.00 8.73 -5.25
C GLY A 503 6.29 7.35 -4.66
N THR A 504 5.76 7.09 -3.45
CA THR A 504 5.95 5.84 -2.72
C THR A 504 5.12 4.73 -3.33
N GLY A 505 5.75 3.59 -3.66
CA GLY A 505 5.06 2.45 -4.22
C GLY A 505 5.96 1.24 -4.49
N HIS A 506 5.48 0.36 -5.36
CA HIS A 506 6.11 -0.90 -5.74
C HIS A 506 6.48 -1.74 -4.51
N ASN A 507 5.45 -2.16 -3.78
CA ASN A 507 5.55 -2.82 -2.50
C ASN A 507 5.84 -4.31 -2.65
N ALA A 508 6.70 -4.87 -1.78
CA ALA A 508 6.84 -6.30 -1.56
C ALA A 508 6.93 -6.59 -0.06
N TYR A 509 6.69 -7.83 0.35
CA TYR A 509 6.62 -8.18 1.77
C TYR A 509 7.56 -9.32 2.13
N VAL A 510 8.20 -9.21 3.29
CA VAL A 510 9.00 -10.27 3.90
C VAL A 510 8.61 -10.41 5.38
N ILE A 511 8.63 -11.65 5.88
CA ILE A 511 8.37 -11.95 7.29
C ILE A 511 9.71 -12.28 7.94
N ASP A 512 10.00 -11.64 9.08
CA ASP A 512 11.22 -11.92 9.85
C ASP A 512 11.07 -13.09 10.83
N ASP A 513 12.13 -13.38 11.58
CA ASP A 513 12.17 -14.48 12.55
C ASP A 513 11.23 -14.27 13.74
N ASP A 514 10.82 -13.05 14.01
CA ASP A 514 9.87 -12.69 15.07
C ASP A 514 8.41 -12.75 14.58
N GLY A 515 8.20 -13.00 13.28
CA GLY A 515 6.87 -13.01 12.65
C GLY A 515 6.36 -11.63 12.27
N GLU A 516 7.20 -10.58 12.36
CA GLU A 516 6.86 -9.24 11.91
C GLU A 516 6.89 -9.17 10.38
N ILE A 517 5.91 -8.49 9.81
CA ILE A 517 5.80 -8.28 8.37
C ILE A 517 6.45 -6.93 8.02
N TRP A 518 7.40 -6.98 7.09
CA TRP A 518 8.10 -5.82 6.58
C TRP A 518 7.70 -5.55 5.13
N ASN A 519 7.31 -4.32 4.87
CA ASN A 519 7.07 -3.77 3.54
C ASN A 519 8.37 -3.21 2.99
N THR A 520 8.82 -3.73 1.84
CA THR A 520 9.83 -3.08 1.02
C THR A 520 9.13 -2.26 -0.06
N TYR A 521 9.64 -1.10 -0.36
CA TYR A 521 9.04 -0.17 -1.32
C TYR A 521 10.11 0.74 -1.90
N HIS A 522 9.82 1.40 -2.99
CA HIS A 522 10.63 2.54 -3.39
C HIS A 522 9.90 3.87 -3.16
N ALA A 523 10.69 4.92 -2.98
CA ALA A 523 10.26 6.31 -2.99
C ALA A 523 11.43 7.19 -3.47
N ARG A 524 11.16 8.47 -3.69
CA ARG A 524 12.17 9.47 -4.01
C ARG A 524 12.46 10.29 -2.75
N PRO A 525 13.73 10.44 -2.33
CA PRO A 525 14.10 11.29 -1.18
C PRO A 525 14.01 12.79 -1.47
N GLY A 526 13.53 13.16 -2.64
CA GLY A 526 13.26 14.51 -3.13
C GLY A 526 12.51 14.44 -4.45
N ILE A 527 11.81 15.50 -4.83
CA ILE A 527 10.91 15.53 -6.00
C ILE A 527 11.61 15.05 -7.28
N ASP A 528 12.85 15.52 -7.52
CA ASP A 528 13.64 15.17 -8.70
C ASP A 528 14.72 14.10 -8.43
N ALA A 529 14.71 13.50 -7.23
CA ALA A 529 15.72 12.50 -6.89
C ALA A 529 15.40 11.14 -7.55
N PRO A 530 16.42 10.28 -7.80
CA PRO A 530 16.21 8.91 -8.23
C PRO A 530 15.39 8.12 -7.20
N ARG A 531 14.72 7.06 -7.67
CA ARG A 531 14.03 6.11 -6.79
C ARG A 531 15.04 5.41 -5.89
N SER A 532 14.67 5.21 -4.65
CA SER A 532 15.50 4.56 -3.63
C SER A 532 14.64 3.63 -2.79
N SER A 533 15.20 2.51 -2.36
CA SER A 533 14.46 1.53 -1.57
C SER A 533 14.31 1.95 -0.11
N GLY A 534 13.16 1.67 0.46
CA GLY A 534 12.84 1.78 1.89
C GLY A 534 12.30 0.47 2.45
N VAL A 535 12.30 0.37 3.77
CA VAL A 535 11.73 -0.76 4.53
C VAL A 535 10.93 -0.20 5.69
N ARG A 536 9.70 -0.69 5.88
CA ARG A 536 8.83 -0.26 6.99
C ARG A 536 7.99 -1.42 7.48
N ARG A 537 7.74 -1.46 8.79
CA ARG A 537 6.84 -2.45 9.39
C ARG A 537 5.42 -2.28 8.86
N VAL A 538 4.77 -3.39 8.54
CA VAL A 538 3.34 -3.40 8.22
C VAL A 538 2.55 -3.45 9.52
N HIS A 539 1.61 -2.54 9.66
CA HIS A 539 0.57 -2.59 10.67
C HIS A 539 -0.77 -2.96 10.01
N PHE A 540 -1.79 -3.25 10.78
CA PHE A 540 -3.14 -3.52 10.28
C PHE A 540 -4.14 -2.67 11.05
N ASP A 541 -5.04 -2.04 10.32
CA ASP A 541 -6.06 -1.18 10.91
C ASP A 541 -7.22 -1.96 11.55
N CYS A 542 -8.22 -1.24 12.05
CA CYS A 542 -9.40 -1.81 12.70
C CYS A 542 -10.26 -2.72 11.79
N ASP A 543 -10.10 -2.67 10.47
CA ASP A 543 -10.71 -3.58 9.50
C ASP A 543 -9.78 -4.74 9.12
N GLY A 544 -8.56 -4.74 9.65
CA GLY A 544 -7.50 -5.68 9.31
C GLY A 544 -6.92 -5.46 7.91
N GLU A 545 -7.03 -4.26 7.35
CA GLU A 545 -6.36 -3.86 6.11
C GLU A 545 -4.94 -3.36 6.39
N PRO A 546 -3.98 -3.54 5.46
CA PRO A 546 -2.60 -3.16 5.68
C PRO A 546 -2.43 -1.64 5.81
N VAL A 547 -1.60 -1.23 6.76
CA VAL A 547 -1.18 0.15 7.02
C VAL A 547 0.32 0.23 6.76
N LEU A 548 0.73 1.08 5.83
CA LEU A 548 2.08 1.14 5.30
C LEU A 548 2.81 2.45 5.64
N ASP A 549 2.14 3.37 6.35
CA ASP A 549 2.60 4.73 6.66
C ASP A 549 2.87 4.99 8.14
N LEU A 550 3.00 3.94 8.96
CA LEU A 550 3.26 4.08 10.38
C LEU A 550 4.74 4.41 10.63
N THR A 551 5.03 5.68 10.90
CA THR A 551 6.38 6.19 11.18
C THR A 551 6.87 5.80 12.59
N GLU A 552 8.18 5.86 12.84
CA GLU A 552 8.79 5.48 14.11
C GLU A 552 8.17 6.20 15.31
N ASP A 553 7.99 7.51 15.21
CA ASP A 553 7.45 8.37 16.27
C ASP A 553 5.97 8.10 16.57
N LYS A 554 5.22 7.56 15.58
CA LYS A 554 3.81 7.17 15.74
C LYS A 554 3.67 5.72 16.17
N ASP A 555 4.56 4.84 15.70
CA ASP A 555 4.56 3.41 16.06
C ASP A 555 4.95 3.18 17.53
N LEU A 556 5.91 3.95 18.06
CA LEU A 556 6.32 3.86 19.45
C LEU A 556 6.79 5.24 19.96
N LYS A 557 5.90 5.98 20.61
CA LYS A 557 6.20 7.29 21.16
C LYS A 557 7.33 7.26 22.19
N ALA A 558 8.22 8.24 22.12
CA ALA A 558 9.41 8.32 22.98
C ALA A 558 9.08 8.30 24.48
N GLU A 559 8.00 8.96 24.90
CA GLU A 559 7.52 9.02 26.27
C GLU A 559 6.96 7.70 26.81
N LEU A 560 6.56 6.76 25.92
CA LEU A 560 6.02 5.45 26.28
C LEU A 560 7.08 4.33 26.29
N LYS A 561 8.31 4.62 25.86
CA LYS A 561 9.39 3.61 25.78
C LYS A 561 9.87 3.09 27.14
N LYS A 562 9.65 3.82 28.23
CA LYS A 562 10.12 3.41 29.57
C LYS A 562 9.02 2.72 30.35
N VAL A 563 9.31 1.49 30.75
CA VAL A 563 8.38 0.63 31.50
C VAL A 563 9.03 0.11 32.77
N GLU A 564 8.23 -0.31 33.73
CA GLU A 564 8.71 -0.95 34.95
C GLU A 564 7.74 -2.00 35.48
N ILE A 565 8.26 -3.04 36.08
CA ILE A 565 7.51 -4.06 36.84
C ILE A 565 8.13 -4.27 38.23
N LYS A 566 7.37 -4.86 39.14
CA LYS A 566 7.90 -5.32 40.41
C LYS A 566 8.48 -6.73 40.28
N VAL A 567 9.62 -6.95 40.93
CA VAL A 567 10.24 -8.27 41.01
C VAL A 567 10.45 -8.60 42.49
N VAL A 568 10.00 -9.78 42.90
CA VAL A 568 10.26 -10.34 44.26
C VAL A 568 11.31 -11.43 44.11
N LEU A 569 12.46 -11.20 44.79
CA LEU A 569 13.62 -12.09 44.82
C LEU A 569 13.74 -12.81 46.15
#